data_4e72ed0249b3f3059719d52f5c3f9f5e
#
_entry.id   4e72ed0249b3f3059719d52f5c3f9f5e
#
_cell.length_a   1.000
_cell.length_b   1.000
_cell.length_c   1.000
_cell.angle_alpha   90.00
_cell.angle_beta   90.00
_cell.angle_gamma   90.00
#
_symmetry.space_group_name_H-M   'P 1'
#
loop_
_entity.id
_entity.type
_entity.pdbx_description
1 polymer ?
#
loop_
_entity_poly.entity_id
_entity_poly.type
_entity_poly.pdbx_seq_one_letter_code
_entity_poly.pdbx_strand_id
1 'polypeptide(L)'
;VYKRQVLGNGLFSVYPRRHHHLAEQLVESGGAIVSEFSLSTQPRPGNFPRRNRIISGLSQGVLVVEAAIRSGSLVTARCALEQGREVFALPGPVGNPGCEGPHWLIKQGATPVTCIEDILQNVQHGLQWLPEEPEKRHNSSDQQAVALPFPKLLANVGDEVTPVDVVAERAGQPVPVTVAQLLELELAGWIAAVPGGYVRLRRASHVRRTDVFV
;
A
#
# COMPACT_ATOMS: atom_id res chain seq x y z
N VAL A 1 4.05 7.59 -17.13
CA VAL A 1 4.73 7.03 -15.95
C VAL A 1 6.03 7.78 -15.76
N TYR A 2 6.15 8.52 -14.66
CA TYR A 2 7.36 9.27 -14.34
C TYR A 2 8.44 8.34 -13.79
N LYS A 3 9.57 8.22 -14.49
CA LYS A 3 10.71 7.40 -14.06
C LYS A 3 11.73 8.26 -13.31
N ARG A 4 12.21 7.78 -12.18
CA ARG A 4 13.37 8.34 -11.47
C ARG A 4 14.53 7.36 -11.59
N GLN A 5 15.61 7.79 -12.25
CA GLN A 5 16.81 6.99 -12.45
C GLN A 5 17.89 7.42 -11.47
N VAL A 6 18.33 6.51 -10.60
CA VAL A 6 19.47 6.76 -9.70
C VAL A 6 20.75 6.25 -10.36
N LEU A 7 21.80 7.09 -10.43
CA LEU A 7 23.07 6.73 -11.04
C LEU A 7 24.09 6.20 -10.01
N GLY A 8 25.02 5.35 -10.47
CA GLY A 8 26.21 4.93 -9.72
C GLY A 8 27.46 5.75 -10.03
N ASN A 9 27.26 6.92 -10.65
CA ASN A 9 28.32 7.87 -11.06
C ASN A 9 27.77 9.28 -11.01
N GLY A 10 28.60 10.31 -11.26
CA GLY A 10 28.19 11.69 -11.32
C GLY A 10 27.34 12.02 -12.57
N LEU A 11 26.66 13.17 -12.54
CA LEU A 11 25.70 13.55 -13.57
C LEU A 11 26.34 14.03 -14.89
N PHE A 12 27.64 14.35 -14.92
CA PHE A 12 28.32 14.80 -16.14
C PHE A 12 28.49 13.70 -17.19
N SER A 13 28.28 12.44 -16.83
CA SER A 13 28.39 11.34 -17.78
C SER A 13 27.28 10.32 -17.59
N VAL A 14 26.62 9.94 -18.69
CA VAL A 14 25.66 8.83 -18.69
C VAL A 14 26.42 7.52 -18.87
N TYR A 15 26.17 6.56 -18.00
CA TYR A 15 26.74 5.21 -18.10
C TYR A 15 25.63 4.15 -18.19
N PRO A 16 25.70 3.20 -19.13
CA PRO A 16 26.66 3.14 -20.25
C PRO A 16 26.40 4.25 -21.28
N ARG A 17 27.43 4.70 -21.99
CA ARG A 17 27.37 5.83 -22.94
C ARG A 17 26.28 5.68 -24.02
N ARG A 18 25.98 4.44 -24.42
CA ARG A 18 24.90 4.13 -25.39
C ARG A 18 23.52 4.54 -24.92
N HIS A 19 23.32 4.80 -23.64
CA HIS A 19 22.03 5.19 -23.04
C HIS A 19 21.86 6.70 -22.89
N HIS A 20 22.71 7.52 -23.56
CA HIS A 20 22.62 8.99 -23.47
C HIS A 20 21.24 9.49 -23.92
N HIS A 21 20.80 9.05 -25.11
CA HIS A 21 19.49 9.42 -25.65
C HIS A 21 18.33 8.96 -24.75
N LEU A 22 18.43 7.78 -24.13
CA LEU A 22 17.45 7.30 -23.16
C LEU A 22 17.37 8.19 -21.91
N ALA A 23 18.51 8.72 -21.46
CA ALA A 23 18.57 9.65 -20.33
C ALA A 23 17.90 10.99 -20.66
N GLU A 24 18.12 11.53 -21.87
CA GLU A 24 17.46 12.74 -22.38
C GLU A 24 15.94 12.54 -22.45
N GLN A 25 15.47 11.49 -23.12
CA GLN A 25 14.05 11.16 -23.22
C GLN A 25 13.38 11.02 -21.83
N LEU A 26 14.10 10.45 -20.86
CA LEU A 26 13.58 10.28 -19.52
C LEU A 26 13.31 11.64 -18.85
N VAL A 27 14.21 12.59 -19.00
CA VAL A 27 14.04 13.95 -18.44
C VAL A 27 12.96 14.71 -19.19
N GLU A 28 12.96 14.67 -20.52
CA GLU A 28 11.96 15.33 -21.37
C GLU A 28 10.53 14.84 -21.09
N SER A 29 10.37 13.55 -20.75
CA SER A 29 9.07 12.98 -20.37
C SER A 29 8.64 13.32 -18.93
N GLY A 30 9.32 14.24 -18.23
CA GLY A 30 9.00 14.65 -16.86
C GLY A 30 9.57 13.72 -15.79
N GLY A 31 10.45 12.77 -16.17
CA GLY A 31 11.22 11.97 -15.22
C GLY A 31 12.40 12.73 -14.63
N ALA A 32 13.21 12.06 -13.82
CA ALA A 32 14.40 12.64 -13.20
C ALA A 32 15.58 11.69 -13.17
N ILE A 33 16.79 12.24 -13.30
CA ILE A 33 18.04 11.54 -13.07
C ILE A 33 18.69 12.13 -11.83
N VAL A 34 19.01 11.28 -10.85
CA VAL A 34 19.57 11.68 -9.57
C VAL A 34 20.86 10.92 -9.27
N SER A 35 21.77 11.56 -8.53
CA SER A 35 23.01 10.95 -8.07
C SER A 35 23.40 11.52 -6.71
N GLU A 36 23.98 10.70 -5.85
CA GLU A 36 24.63 11.13 -4.59
C GLU A 36 26.11 11.44 -4.78
N PHE A 37 26.67 11.13 -5.96
CA PHE A 37 28.10 11.31 -6.25
C PHE A 37 28.37 12.69 -6.80
N SER A 38 29.59 13.21 -6.59
CA SER A 38 30.05 14.44 -7.21
C SER A 38 29.90 14.37 -8.74
N LEU A 39 29.59 15.49 -9.38
CA LEU A 39 29.20 15.59 -10.79
C LEU A 39 30.18 14.88 -11.76
N SER A 40 31.48 14.92 -11.48
CA SER A 40 32.55 14.34 -12.30
C SER A 40 32.91 12.89 -11.94
N THR A 41 32.24 12.29 -10.94
CA THR A 41 32.57 10.93 -10.49
C THR A 41 32.37 9.91 -11.61
N GLN A 42 33.43 9.17 -11.92
CA GLN A 42 33.39 8.11 -12.93
C GLN A 42 32.64 6.87 -12.42
N PRO A 43 32.01 6.09 -13.31
CA PRO A 43 31.34 4.85 -12.93
C PRO A 43 32.37 3.83 -12.43
N ARG A 44 32.12 3.25 -11.25
CA ARG A 44 32.92 2.19 -10.61
C ARG A 44 32.02 1.07 -10.12
N PRO A 45 32.41 -0.21 -10.21
CA PRO A 45 31.58 -1.35 -9.78
C PRO A 45 31.00 -1.20 -8.36
N GLY A 46 31.82 -0.73 -7.40
CA GLY A 46 31.39 -0.55 -6.01
C GLY A 46 30.34 0.55 -5.78
N ASN A 47 30.16 1.48 -6.73
CA ASN A 47 29.16 2.54 -6.60
C ASN A 47 27.73 2.04 -6.84
N PHE A 48 27.55 1.00 -7.64
CA PHE A 48 26.22 0.48 -7.98
C PHE A 48 25.50 -0.14 -6.77
N PRO A 49 26.14 -1.01 -5.96
CA PRO A 49 25.52 -1.47 -4.72
C PRO A 49 25.26 -0.33 -3.73
N ARG A 50 26.15 0.64 -3.61
CA ARG A 50 25.98 1.79 -2.70
C ARG A 50 24.74 2.62 -3.04
N ARG A 51 24.49 2.89 -4.35
CA ARG A 51 23.33 3.68 -4.76
C ARG A 51 22.01 2.92 -4.58
N ASN A 52 22.01 1.57 -4.49
CA ASN A 52 20.78 0.77 -4.40
C ASN A 52 19.93 1.10 -3.17
N ARG A 53 20.54 1.55 -2.06
CA ARG A 53 19.84 2.06 -0.89
C ARG A 53 18.95 3.28 -1.19
N ILE A 54 19.33 4.08 -2.19
CA ILE A 54 18.53 5.25 -2.61
C ILE A 54 17.34 4.78 -3.46
N ILE A 55 17.53 3.77 -4.30
CA ILE A 55 16.45 3.17 -5.08
C ILE A 55 15.36 2.62 -4.15
N SER A 56 15.75 1.78 -3.18
CA SER A 56 14.82 1.22 -2.20
C SER A 56 14.19 2.30 -1.31
N GLY A 57 14.99 3.29 -0.87
CA GLY A 57 14.51 4.39 -0.02
C GLY A 57 13.48 5.30 -0.68
N LEU A 58 13.55 5.48 -2.00
CA LEU A 58 12.59 6.25 -2.80
C LEU A 58 11.36 5.43 -3.21
N SER A 59 11.32 4.14 -2.88
CA SER A 59 10.26 3.21 -3.24
C SER A 59 9.43 2.84 -2.01
N GLN A 60 8.19 2.48 -2.20
CA GLN A 60 7.34 1.91 -1.16
C GLN A 60 7.64 0.42 -0.95
N GLY A 61 8.07 -0.26 -2.01
CA GLY A 61 8.48 -1.65 -1.99
C GLY A 61 9.36 -1.98 -3.19
N VAL A 62 9.97 -3.16 -3.16
CA VAL A 62 10.84 -3.69 -4.21
C VAL A 62 10.31 -5.03 -4.68
N LEU A 63 9.92 -5.12 -5.95
CA LEU A 63 9.57 -6.38 -6.60
C LEU A 63 10.79 -6.98 -7.31
N VAL A 64 11.16 -8.20 -6.95
CA VAL A 64 12.19 -8.98 -7.64
C VAL A 64 11.51 -10.01 -8.56
N VAL A 65 11.58 -9.77 -9.86
CA VAL A 65 10.98 -10.64 -10.89
C VAL A 65 11.88 -11.83 -11.16
N GLU A 66 13.17 -11.57 -11.45
CA GLU A 66 14.19 -12.58 -11.68
C GLU A 66 15.51 -12.14 -11.07
N ALA A 67 16.20 -13.08 -10.43
CA ALA A 67 17.53 -12.89 -9.88
C ALA A 67 18.19 -14.24 -9.60
N ALA A 68 19.45 -14.41 -10.04
CA ALA A 68 20.28 -15.45 -9.49
C ALA A 68 20.70 -15.11 -8.05
N ILE A 69 21.13 -16.09 -7.26
CA ILE A 69 21.51 -15.92 -5.84
C ILE A 69 22.55 -14.82 -5.59
N ARG A 70 23.43 -14.56 -6.57
CA ARG A 70 24.47 -13.51 -6.48
C ARG A 70 24.11 -12.25 -7.26
N SER A 71 22.84 -12.05 -7.59
CA SER A 71 22.40 -10.88 -8.34
C SER A 71 22.45 -9.58 -7.51
N GLY A 72 22.83 -8.48 -8.16
CA GLY A 72 22.72 -7.14 -7.58
C GLY A 72 21.29 -6.72 -7.20
N SER A 73 20.26 -7.34 -7.77
CA SER A 73 18.86 -7.12 -7.39
C SER A 73 18.59 -7.54 -5.95
N LEU A 74 19.24 -8.60 -5.46
CA LEU A 74 19.13 -9.04 -4.07
C LEU A 74 19.78 -8.05 -3.09
N VAL A 75 20.78 -7.27 -3.53
CA VAL A 75 21.33 -6.16 -2.73
C VAL A 75 20.27 -5.07 -2.53
N THR A 76 19.52 -4.74 -3.59
CA THR A 76 18.42 -3.76 -3.48
C THR A 76 17.31 -4.26 -2.56
N ALA A 77 16.92 -5.53 -2.67
CA ALA A 77 15.94 -6.15 -1.78
C ALA A 77 16.39 -6.11 -0.31
N ARG A 78 17.68 -6.40 -0.03
CA ARG A 78 18.24 -6.27 1.32
C ARG A 78 18.17 -4.84 1.83
N CYS A 79 18.57 -3.85 1.04
CA CYS A 79 18.44 -2.44 1.43
C CYS A 79 16.99 -2.06 1.74
N ALA A 80 16.02 -2.59 0.98
CA ALA A 80 14.61 -2.39 1.23
C ALA A 80 14.20 -2.93 2.61
N LEU A 81 14.57 -4.16 2.94
CA LEU A 81 14.31 -4.77 4.25
C LEU A 81 14.93 -3.96 5.40
N GLU A 82 16.19 -3.54 5.27
CA GLU A 82 16.89 -2.72 6.25
C GLU A 82 16.21 -1.34 6.47
N GLN A 83 15.47 -0.86 5.47
CA GLN A 83 14.73 0.41 5.50
C GLN A 83 13.25 0.24 5.88
N GLY A 84 12.81 -0.96 6.24
CA GLY A 84 11.41 -1.26 6.56
C GLY A 84 10.47 -1.12 5.36
N ARG A 85 10.98 -1.37 4.13
CA ARG A 85 10.18 -1.37 2.91
C ARG A 85 9.72 -2.78 2.58
N GLU A 86 8.57 -2.89 1.92
CA GLU A 86 8.05 -4.16 1.46
C GLU A 86 8.95 -4.81 0.40
N VAL A 87 9.12 -6.12 0.50
CA VAL A 87 9.84 -6.91 -0.51
C VAL A 87 8.92 -7.95 -1.09
N PHE A 88 8.80 -7.91 -2.41
CA PHE A 88 7.98 -8.78 -3.21
C PHE A 88 8.84 -9.64 -4.11
N ALA A 89 8.42 -10.88 -4.36
CA ALA A 89 9.13 -11.78 -5.25
C ALA A 89 8.16 -12.55 -6.16
N LEU A 90 8.47 -12.58 -7.46
CA LEU A 90 7.68 -13.34 -8.42
C LEU A 90 8.13 -14.81 -8.36
N PRO A 91 7.25 -15.77 -7.97
CA PRO A 91 7.58 -17.17 -8.02
C PRO A 91 7.73 -17.65 -9.47
N GLY A 92 8.60 -18.63 -9.68
CA GLY A 92 8.84 -19.19 -11.00
C GLY A 92 9.21 -20.66 -10.95
N PRO A 93 9.55 -21.30 -12.10
CA PRO A 93 9.86 -22.72 -12.15
C PRO A 93 11.08 -23.08 -11.26
N VAL A 94 10.96 -24.18 -10.54
CA VAL A 94 12.08 -24.77 -9.79
C VAL A 94 13.13 -25.27 -10.77
N GLY A 95 14.41 -24.99 -10.50
CA GLY A 95 15.53 -25.34 -11.37
C GLY A 95 15.88 -24.25 -12.40
N ASN A 96 15.11 -23.17 -12.52
CA ASN A 96 15.50 -22.00 -13.28
C ASN A 96 16.43 -21.10 -12.44
N PRO A 97 17.70 -20.86 -12.87
CA PRO A 97 18.65 -20.02 -12.13
C PRO A 97 18.13 -18.59 -11.87
N GLY A 98 17.31 -18.03 -12.77
CA GLY A 98 16.68 -16.72 -12.61
C GLY A 98 15.64 -16.68 -11.49
N CYS A 99 15.08 -17.81 -11.08
CA CYS A 99 14.07 -17.92 -10.03
C CYS A 99 14.64 -18.25 -8.66
N GLU A 100 15.94 -18.60 -8.57
CA GLU A 100 16.58 -18.94 -7.30
C GLU A 100 16.54 -17.78 -6.28
N GLY A 101 16.80 -16.55 -6.73
CA GLY A 101 16.74 -15.36 -5.91
C GLY A 101 15.34 -15.08 -5.38
N PRO A 102 14.29 -14.99 -6.23
CA PRO A 102 12.90 -14.92 -5.80
C PRO A 102 12.51 -16.02 -4.81
N HIS A 103 12.83 -17.29 -5.08
CA HIS A 103 12.54 -18.39 -4.16
C HIS A 103 13.26 -18.23 -2.80
N TRP A 104 14.50 -17.77 -2.82
CA TRP A 104 15.24 -17.48 -1.59
C TRP A 104 14.58 -16.35 -0.80
N LEU A 105 14.16 -15.25 -1.48
CA LEU A 105 13.46 -14.14 -0.83
C LEU A 105 12.13 -14.58 -0.21
N ILE A 106 11.33 -15.40 -0.90
CA ILE A 106 10.07 -15.95 -0.38
C ILE A 106 10.34 -16.77 0.89
N LYS A 107 11.39 -17.60 0.91
CA LYS A 107 11.79 -18.36 2.11
C LYS A 107 12.25 -17.46 3.26
N GLN A 108 12.68 -16.24 2.99
CA GLN A 108 13.03 -15.22 3.99
C GLN A 108 11.84 -14.35 4.42
N GLY A 109 10.64 -14.61 3.90
CA GLY A 109 9.43 -13.89 4.27
C GLY A 109 9.00 -12.80 3.29
N ALA A 110 9.63 -12.68 2.12
CA ALA A 110 9.13 -11.79 1.07
C ALA A 110 7.77 -12.26 0.56
N THR A 111 6.87 -11.31 0.30
CA THR A 111 5.54 -11.61 -0.22
C THR A 111 5.62 -12.15 -1.65
N PRO A 112 5.13 -13.39 -1.91
CA PRO A 112 5.02 -13.90 -3.26
C PRO A 112 3.96 -13.12 -4.03
N VAL A 113 4.27 -12.73 -5.28
CA VAL A 113 3.36 -11.97 -6.14
C VAL A 113 2.91 -12.83 -7.30
N THR A 114 1.62 -13.07 -7.38
CA THR A 114 0.97 -13.81 -8.48
C THR A 114 0.06 -12.90 -9.31
N CYS A 115 -0.41 -11.81 -8.72
CA CYS A 115 -1.22 -10.78 -9.36
C CYS A 115 -0.88 -9.39 -8.79
N ILE A 116 -1.41 -8.34 -9.40
CA ILE A 116 -1.13 -6.96 -8.99
C ILE A 116 -1.73 -6.63 -7.61
N GLU A 117 -2.83 -7.28 -7.26
CA GLU A 117 -3.53 -7.12 -6.00
C GLU A 117 -2.64 -7.47 -4.80
N ASP A 118 -1.76 -8.47 -4.96
CA ASP A 118 -0.80 -8.88 -3.92
C ASP A 118 0.14 -7.72 -3.53
N ILE A 119 0.51 -6.87 -4.50
CA ILE A 119 1.33 -5.68 -4.27
C ILE A 119 0.48 -4.57 -3.65
N LEU A 120 -0.68 -4.26 -4.25
CA LEU A 120 -1.50 -3.13 -3.85
C LEU A 120 -2.00 -3.25 -2.41
N GLN A 121 -2.38 -4.44 -1.97
CA GLN A 121 -2.83 -4.68 -0.59
C GLN A 121 -1.74 -4.34 0.43
N ASN A 122 -0.48 -4.69 0.15
CA ASN A 122 0.62 -4.46 1.08
C ASN A 122 1.12 -3.00 1.02
N VAL A 123 1.14 -2.37 -0.16
CA VAL A 123 1.60 -0.99 -0.31
C VAL A 123 0.60 0.02 0.26
N GLN A 124 -0.71 -0.23 0.14
CA GLN A 124 -1.74 0.67 0.67
C GLN A 124 -1.71 0.79 2.20
N HIS A 125 -1.31 -0.26 2.94
CA HIS A 125 -1.19 -0.21 4.39
C HIS A 125 -0.09 0.75 4.87
N GLY A 126 0.97 0.94 4.09
CA GLY A 126 2.07 1.87 4.40
C GLY A 126 1.73 3.36 4.23
N LEU A 127 0.63 3.70 3.54
CA LEU A 127 0.25 5.09 3.25
C LEU A 127 -0.82 5.65 4.20
N GLN A 128 -1.42 4.83 5.05
CA GLN A 128 -2.55 5.23 5.91
C GLN A 128 -2.22 6.27 6.99
N TRP A 129 -0.94 6.53 7.25
CA TRP A 129 -0.50 7.52 8.23
C TRP A 129 -0.17 8.91 7.64
N LEU A 130 -0.19 9.06 6.31
CA LEU A 130 -0.10 10.38 5.68
C LEU A 130 -1.45 11.09 5.84
N PRO A 131 -1.49 12.30 6.43
CA PRO A 131 -2.71 13.09 6.42
C PRO A 131 -3.15 13.26 4.97
N GLU A 132 -4.38 12.87 4.65
CA GLU A 132 -4.98 13.24 3.37
C GLU A 132 -5.02 14.77 3.31
N GLU A 133 -4.30 15.38 2.35
CA GLU A 133 -4.54 16.79 2.03
C GLU A 133 -6.03 16.91 1.70
N PRO A 134 -6.73 17.92 2.25
CA PRO A 134 -8.14 18.10 1.96
C PRO A 134 -8.29 18.31 0.46
N GLU A 135 -8.70 17.26 -0.25
CA GLU A 135 -9.07 17.37 -1.66
C GLU A 135 -10.04 18.53 -1.80
N LYS A 136 -9.65 19.53 -2.59
CA LYS A 136 -10.57 20.58 -3.06
C LYS A 136 -11.71 19.85 -3.74
N ARG A 137 -12.84 19.79 -3.07
CA ARG A 137 -14.07 19.19 -3.59
C ARG A 137 -14.40 19.88 -4.90
N HIS A 138 -14.02 19.30 -6.02
CA HIS A 138 -14.71 19.53 -7.27
C HIS A 138 -16.10 18.91 -7.10
N ASN A 139 -17.10 19.77 -6.96
CA ASN A 139 -18.50 19.39 -7.07
C ASN A 139 -18.74 18.83 -8.48
N SER A 140 -18.54 17.55 -8.66
CA SER A 140 -19.18 16.76 -9.68
C SER A 140 -20.36 16.05 -9.01
N SER A 141 -21.52 16.64 -9.23
CA SER A 141 -22.84 16.09 -8.95
C SER A 141 -23.04 14.81 -9.75
N ASP A 142 -22.63 13.66 -9.21
CA ASP A 142 -23.14 12.33 -9.54
C ASP A 142 -22.59 11.31 -8.53
N GLN A 143 -22.92 11.52 -7.24
CA GLN A 143 -22.88 10.44 -6.28
C GLN A 143 -24.34 9.93 -6.17
N GLN A 144 -24.58 8.76 -6.76
CA GLN A 144 -25.72 7.96 -6.39
C GLN A 144 -25.68 7.79 -4.86
N ALA A 145 -26.57 8.49 -4.19
CA ALA A 145 -26.79 8.35 -2.76
C ALA A 145 -27.16 6.89 -2.50
N VAL A 146 -26.23 6.11 -1.98
CA VAL A 146 -26.56 4.79 -1.42
C VAL A 146 -27.53 5.06 -0.30
N ALA A 147 -28.79 4.71 -0.51
CA ALA A 147 -29.84 4.88 0.46
C ALA A 147 -29.39 4.25 1.78
N LEU A 148 -29.39 5.05 2.85
CA LEU A 148 -29.04 4.59 4.20
C LEU A 148 -29.94 3.40 4.57
N PRO A 149 -29.44 2.20 4.81
CA PRO A 149 -30.26 1.10 5.29
C PRO A 149 -30.77 1.48 6.70
N PHE A 150 -32.06 1.39 6.90
CA PHE A 150 -32.76 1.64 8.18
C PHE A 150 -32.38 2.95 8.90
N PRO A 151 -32.59 4.15 8.28
CA PRO A 151 -32.16 5.43 8.84
C PRO A 151 -32.79 5.73 10.22
N LYS A 152 -34.00 5.28 10.47
CA LYS A 152 -34.66 5.41 11.77
C LYS A 152 -34.03 4.56 12.84
N LEU A 153 -33.58 3.35 12.52
CA LEU A 153 -32.87 2.47 13.46
C LEU A 153 -31.47 2.99 13.76
N LEU A 154 -30.74 3.40 12.73
CA LEU A 154 -29.41 3.97 12.86
C LEU A 154 -29.39 5.24 13.74
N ALA A 155 -30.47 6.05 13.70
CA ALA A 155 -30.60 7.24 14.56
C ALA A 155 -30.71 6.89 16.06
N ASN A 156 -31.15 5.68 16.38
CA ASN A 156 -31.34 5.21 17.75
C ASN A 156 -30.10 4.51 18.36
N VAL A 157 -29.05 4.28 17.55
CA VAL A 157 -27.75 3.81 18.01
C VAL A 157 -26.85 5.02 18.25
N GLY A 158 -26.43 5.24 19.49
CA GLY A 158 -25.60 6.38 19.89
C GLY A 158 -24.10 6.16 19.60
N ASP A 159 -23.31 7.18 19.92
CA ASP A 159 -21.84 7.11 19.94
C ASP A 159 -21.33 6.32 21.17
N GLU A 160 -22.20 6.12 22.18
CA GLU A 160 -21.95 5.26 23.35
C GLU A 160 -22.64 3.90 23.18
N VAL A 161 -22.17 2.89 23.98
CA VAL A 161 -22.72 1.54 23.92
C VAL A 161 -24.21 1.55 24.21
N THR A 162 -25.00 1.18 23.20
CA THR A 162 -26.47 1.15 23.30
C THR A 162 -26.93 -0.31 23.27
N PRO A 163 -27.56 -0.82 24.35
CA PRO A 163 -28.13 -2.16 24.40
C PRO A 163 -29.22 -2.38 23.36
N VAL A 164 -29.37 -3.61 22.87
CA VAL A 164 -30.35 -3.98 21.82
C VAL A 164 -31.77 -3.65 22.25
N ASP A 165 -32.11 -3.91 23.51
CA ASP A 165 -33.46 -3.66 24.06
C ASP A 165 -33.82 -2.17 24.00
N VAL A 166 -32.85 -1.31 24.30
CA VAL A 166 -33.01 0.17 24.25
C VAL A 166 -33.19 0.63 22.81
N VAL A 167 -32.45 0.04 21.86
CA VAL A 167 -32.61 0.35 20.42
C VAL A 167 -33.97 -0.11 19.93
N ALA A 168 -34.43 -1.29 20.32
CA ALA A 168 -35.74 -1.84 19.97
C ALA A 168 -36.88 -0.97 20.50
N GLU A 169 -36.80 -0.57 21.77
CA GLU A 169 -37.78 0.31 22.42
C GLU A 169 -37.88 1.68 21.73
N ARG A 170 -36.73 2.33 21.48
CA ARG A 170 -36.65 3.63 20.78
C ARG A 170 -37.16 3.57 19.32
N ALA A 171 -36.90 2.40 18.65
CA ALA A 171 -37.36 2.19 17.28
C ALA A 171 -38.81 1.76 17.20
N GLY A 172 -39.46 1.41 18.32
CA GLY A 172 -40.81 0.90 18.36
C GLY A 172 -40.99 -0.44 17.66
N GLN A 173 -39.96 -1.32 17.69
CA GLN A 173 -39.95 -2.58 16.96
C GLN A 173 -39.68 -3.75 17.90
N PRO A 174 -40.15 -4.98 17.56
CA PRO A 174 -39.80 -6.18 18.29
C PRO A 174 -38.27 -6.48 18.25
N VAL A 175 -37.72 -6.93 19.35
CA VAL A 175 -36.27 -7.24 19.49
C VAL A 175 -35.74 -8.14 18.36
N PRO A 176 -36.41 -9.23 17.93
CA PRO A 176 -35.89 -10.07 16.84
C PRO A 176 -35.74 -9.34 15.51
N VAL A 177 -36.64 -8.43 15.19
CA VAL A 177 -36.59 -7.60 13.96
C VAL A 177 -35.45 -6.59 14.07
N THR A 178 -35.32 -5.96 15.23
CA THR A 178 -34.24 -5.01 15.53
C THR A 178 -32.86 -5.65 15.40
N VAL A 179 -32.67 -6.87 15.93
CA VAL A 179 -31.40 -7.62 15.83
C VAL A 179 -31.03 -7.90 14.37
N ALA A 180 -31.99 -8.35 13.55
CA ALA A 180 -31.75 -8.62 12.13
C ALA A 180 -31.29 -7.35 11.39
N GLN A 181 -31.95 -6.21 11.62
CA GLN A 181 -31.60 -4.94 11.00
C GLN A 181 -30.27 -4.34 11.53
N LEU A 182 -29.97 -4.55 12.82
CA LEU A 182 -28.67 -4.16 13.39
C LEU A 182 -27.54 -4.98 12.77
N LEU A 183 -27.73 -6.26 12.52
CA LEU A 183 -26.75 -7.10 11.83
C LEU A 183 -26.48 -6.58 10.39
N GLU A 184 -27.52 -6.20 9.66
CA GLU A 184 -27.37 -5.61 8.33
C GLU A 184 -26.62 -4.27 8.38
N LEU A 185 -26.88 -3.43 9.38
CA LEU A 185 -26.15 -2.18 9.60
C LEU A 185 -24.69 -2.41 9.98
N GLU A 186 -24.40 -3.46 10.75
CA GLU A 186 -23.04 -3.87 11.10
C GLU A 186 -22.28 -4.38 9.87
N LEU A 187 -22.87 -5.26 9.08
CA LEU A 187 -22.27 -5.76 7.83
C LEU A 187 -22.05 -4.62 6.81
N ALA A 188 -22.93 -3.61 6.82
CA ALA A 188 -22.75 -2.41 6.00
C ALA A 188 -21.74 -1.40 6.60
N GLY A 189 -21.17 -1.68 7.79
CA GLY A 189 -20.14 -0.84 8.42
C GLY A 189 -20.63 0.47 9.03
N TRP A 190 -21.91 0.57 9.42
CA TRP A 190 -22.49 1.75 10.06
C TRP A 190 -22.39 1.71 11.58
N ILE A 191 -22.43 0.53 12.15
CA ILE A 191 -22.36 0.28 13.59
C ILE A 191 -21.38 -0.86 13.87
N ALA A 192 -21.01 -1.05 15.13
CA ALA A 192 -20.22 -2.18 15.58
C ALA A 192 -20.85 -2.80 16.83
N ALA A 193 -20.87 -4.13 16.87
CA ALA A 193 -21.16 -4.86 18.09
C ALA A 193 -19.99 -4.75 19.07
N VAL A 194 -20.29 -4.46 20.32
CA VAL A 194 -19.36 -4.38 21.45
C VAL A 194 -19.97 -5.07 22.65
N PRO A 195 -19.21 -5.48 23.66
CA PRO A 195 -19.77 -6.04 24.87
C PRO A 195 -20.80 -5.08 25.48
N GLY A 196 -22.05 -5.56 25.62
CA GLY A 196 -23.17 -4.76 26.17
C GLY A 196 -24.08 -4.09 25.14
N GLY A 197 -23.78 -4.13 23.84
CA GLY A 197 -24.66 -3.53 22.82
C GLY A 197 -23.96 -3.14 21.51
N TYR A 198 -24.44 -2.07 20.91
CA TYR A 198 -23.92 -1.53 19.64
C TYR A 198 -23.49 -0.08 19.81
N VAL A 199 -22.48 0.31 19.04
CA VAL A 199 -22.02 1.71 18.93
C VAL A 199 -22.06 2.16 17.48
N ARG A 200 -22.38 3.44 17.25
CA ARG A 200 -22.35 4.05 15.93
C ARG A 200 -20.90 4.29 15.51
N LEU A 201 -20.54 3.82 14.32
CA LEU A 201 -19.26 4.14 13.71
C LEU A 201 -19.37 5.50 13.04
N ARG A 202 -18.57 6.49 13.49
CA ARG A 202 -18.34 7.69 12.67
C ARG A 202 -17.65 7.21 11.40
N ARG A 203 -18.27 7.39 10.24
CA ARG A 203 -17.58 7.22 8.97
C ARG A 203 -16.51 8.31 8.87
N ALA A 204 -15.31 8.02 9.39
CA ALA A 204 -14.10 8.47 8.75
C ALA A 204 -14.07 7.64 7.46
N SER A 205 -14.05 8.30 6.31
CA SER A 205 -13.97 7.68 5.01
C SER A 205 -12.96 6.56 5.03
N HIS A 206 -13.41 5.32 4.74
CA HIS A 206 -12.59 4.13 4.48
C HIS A 206 -11.50 3.76 5.51
N VAL A 207 -11.91 3.31 6.70
CA VAL A 207 -11.05 2.46 7.54
C VAL A 207 -11.70 1.10 7.65
N ARG A 208 -11.18 0.10 6.91
CA ARG A 208 -11.47 -1.30 7.18
C ARG A 208 -10.86 -1.64 8.54
N ARG A 209 -11.67 -2.19 9.42
CA ARG A 209 -11.19 -2.77 10.67
C ARG A 209 -10.31 -3.98 10.38
N THR A 210 -9.13 -4.00 10.94
CA THR A 210 -8.47 -5.19 11.43
C THR A 210 -8.02 -4.89 12.85
N ASP A 211 -8.47 -5.78 13.75
CA ASP A 211 -7.89 -6.13 15.03
C ASP A 211 -7.96 -5.13 16.19
N VAL A 212 -9.00 -5.37 17.01
CA VAL A 212 -8.86 -5.25 18.45
C VAL A 212 -8.89 -6.69 19.02
N PHE A 213 -7.73 -7.27 19.27
CA PHE A 213 -7.54 -8.29 20.27
C PHE A 213 -6.55 -7.75 21.30
N VAL A 214 -7.03 -7.64 22.51
CA VAL A 214 -6.23 -7.69 23.73
C VAL A 214 -6.29 -9.13 24.21
#